data_975a2d92c4a1488f273a64ca88acf033
#
_entry.id   975a2d92c4a1488f273a64ca88acf033
#
_cell.length_a   1.000
_cell.length_b   1.000
_cell.length_c   1.000
_cell.angle_alpha   90.00
_cell.angle_beta   90.00
_cell.angle_gamma   90.00
#
_symmetry.space_group_name_H-M   'P 1'
#
loop_
_entity.id
_entity.type
_entity.pdbx_description
1 polymer ?
#
loop_
_entity_poly.entity_id
_entity_poly.type
_entity_poly.pdbx_seq_one_letter_code
_entity_poly.pdbx_strand_id
1 'polypeptide(L)'
;MQKEAHERQVASSKEYNETFKKAKLYISHFLQVLNLAIIRGEIKPSARKYYGLPEKSEKLPELNSEKELVEWGHNVIKGENDRVIKSGNPILSPKIAVVKVYFDEFLEKLNFQKMLQSISVRANNKISSLRPECDALVTLLSNPLNYQAACIE
;
A
#
# COMPACT_ATOMS: atom_id res chain seq x y z
N MET A 1 -1.26 8.35 -26.96
CA MET A 1 -2.08 7.59 -25.99
C MET A 1 -1.29 6.61 -25.15
N GLN A 2 -0.60 5.62 -25.70
CA GLN A 2 0.18 4.65 -24.91
C GLN A 2 1.33 5.29 -24.13
N LYS A 3 2.03 6.25 -24.72
CA LYS A 3 3.14 6.97 -24.08
C LYS A 3 2.69 7.76 -22.87
N GLU A 4 1.59 8.49 -22.97
CA GLU A 4 1.02 9.27 -21.86
C GLU A 4 0.53 8.38 -20.71
N ALA A 5 -0.08 7.25 -21.03
CA ALA A 5 -0.51 6.28 -20.02
C ALA A 5 0.68 5.68 -19.27
N HIS A 6 1.77 5.37 -19.98
CA HIS A 6 3.01 4.88 -19.38
C HIS A 6 3.68 5.95 -18.50
N GLU A 7 3.75 7.20 -18.97
CA GLU A 7 4.32 8.31 -18.19
C GLU A 7 3.52 8.56 -16.91
N ARG A 8 2.19 8.51 -16.95
CA ARG A 8 1.32 8.62 -15.77
C ARG A 8 1.54 7.47 -14.79
N GLN A 9 1.70 6.26 -15.28
CA GLN A 9 1.96 5.09 -14.44
C GLN A 9 3.31 5.17 -13.76
N VAL A 10 4.34 5.62 -14.46
CA VAL A 10 5.69 5.82 -13.90
C VAL A 10 5.67 6.93 -12.85
N ALA A 11 5.01 8.05 -13.11
CA ALA A 11 4.87 9.16 -12.15
C ALA A 11 4.12 8.70 -10.89
N SER A 12 3.02 7.97 -11.05
CA SER A 12 2.24 7.41 -9.93
C SER A 12 3.07 6.45 -9.09
N SER A 13 3.89 5.60 -9.71
CA SER A 13 4.77 4.67 -9.00
C SER A 13 5.85 5.39 -8.22
N LYS A 14 6.39 6.48 -8.75
CA LYS A 14 7.38 7.32 -8.06
C LYS A 14 6.78 7.99 -6.82
N GLU A 15 5.61 8.60 -6.96
CA GLU A 15 4.89 9.22 -5.84
C GLU A 15 4.55 8.22 -4.75
N TYR A 16 4.08 7.02 -5.13
CA TYR A 16 3.82 5.93 -4.19
C TYR A 16 5.08 5.56 -3.40
N ASN A 17 6.21 5.37 -4.08
CA ASN A 17 7.46 5.00 -3.42
C ASN A 17 7.96 6.10 -2.46
N GLU A 18 7.77 7.36 -2.81
CA GLU A 18 8.12 8.49 -1.95
C GLU A 18 7.24 8.52 -0.69
N THR A 19 5.92 8.35 -0.84
CA THR A 19 5.01 8.30 0.32
C THR A 19 5.25 7.07 1.19
N PHE A 20 5.57 5.92 0.60
CA PHE A 20 5.97 4.72 1.33
C PHE A 20 7.20 4.96 2.20
N LYS A 21 8.25 5.53 1.63
CA LYS A 21 9.50 5.83 2.35
C LYS A 21 9.28 6.82 3.48
N LYS A 22 8.49 7.88 3.25
CA LYS A 22 8.15 8.87 4.28
C LYS A 22 7.34 8.25 5.42
N ALA A 23 6.28 7.51 5.11
CA ALA A 23 5.49 6.84 6.12
C ALA A 23 6.33 5.86 6.94
N LYS A 24 7.15 5.04 6.29
CA LYS A 24 8.09 4.14 6.94
C LYS A 24 9.04 4.88 7.87
N LEU A 25 9.62 5.98 7.42
CA LEU A 25 10.56 6.79 8.20
C LEU A 25 9.90 7.32 9.49
N TYR A 26 8.72 7.94 9.36
CA TYR A 26 8.04 8.54 10.53
C TYR A 26 7.49 7.51 11.50
N ILE A 27 6.94 6.40 11.02
CA ILE A 27 6.47 5.31 11.88
C ILE A 27 7.65 4.65 12.61
N SER A 28 8.73 4.35 11.90
CA SER A 28 9.95 3.79 12.47
C SER A 28 10.57 4.73 13.50
N HIS A 29 10.67 6.02 13.19
CA HIS A 29 11.20 7.03 14.09
C HIS A 29 10.34 7.15 15.36
N PHE A 30 9.01 7.17 15.22
CA PHE A 30 8.11 7.19 16.37
C PHE A 30 8.34 5.99 17.29
N LEU A 31 8.44 4.79 16.73
CA LEU A 31 8.70 3.57 17.50
C LEU A 31 10.07 3.60 18.19
N GLN A 32 11.10 4.16 17.54
CA GLN A 32 12.42 4.34 18.15
C GLN A 32 12.38 5.31 19.33
N VAL A 33 11.70 6.44 19.16
CA VAL A 33 11.54 7.44 20.24
C VAL A 33 10.76 6.86 21.41
N LEU A 34 9.68 6.13 21.14
CA LEU A 34 8.93 5.41 22.17
C LEU A 34 9.83 4.42 22.92
N ASN A 35 10.61 3.64 22.20
CA ASN A 35 11.52 2.65 22.78
C ASN A 35 12.57 3.32 23.67
N LEU A 36 13.18 4.40 23.21
CA LEU A 36 14.14 5.18 23.99
C LEU A 36 13.51 5.82 25.23
N ALA A 37 12.28 6.32 25.13
CA ALA A 37 11.56 6.86 26.28
C ALA A 37 11.28 5.78 27.35
N ILE A 38 11.00 4.56 26.92
CA ILE A 38 10.85 3.41 27.82
C ILE A 38 12.18 3.05 28.49
N ILE A 39 13.27 3.00 27.73
CA ILE A 39 14.62 2.70 28.24
C ILE A 39 15.06 3.75 29.26
N ARG A 40 14.75 5.04 29.02
CA ARG A 40 15.05 6.12 29.96
C ARG A 40 14.14 6.15 31.19
N GLY A 41 13.12 5.32 31.24
CA GLY A 41 12.17 5.28 32.36
C GLY A 41 11.10 6.37 32.34
N GLU A 42 10.99 7.15 31.27
CA GLU A 42 9.96 8.18 31.10
C GLU A 42 8.57 7.58 30.82
N ILE A 43 8.52 6.42 30.19
CA ILE A 43 7.32 5.66 29.88
C ILE A 43 7.49 4.25 30.45
N LYS A 44 6.43 3.70 31.03
CA LYS A 44 6.48 2.33 31.60
C LYS A 44 6.57 1.29 30.48
N PRO A 45 7.31 0.19 30.64
CA PRO A 45 7.41 -0.90 29.65
C PRO A 45 6.05 -1.51 29.26
N SER A 46 5.07 -1.49 30.17
CA SER A 46 3.70 -1.95 29.88
C SER A 46 3.00 -1.15 28.78
N ALA A 47 3.46 0.07 28.48
CA ALA A 47 2.93 0.88 27.38
C ALA A 47 3.15 0.24 25.99
N ARG A 48 4.10 -0.65 25.85
CA ARG A 48 4.33 -1.39 24.59
C ARG A 48 3.09 -2.15 24.11
N LYS A 49 2.26 -2.60 25.03
CA LYS A 49 1.02 -3.34 24.72
C LYS A 49 0.01 -2.51 23.92
N TYR A 50 -0.03 -1.20 24.10
CA TYR A 50 -0.91 -0.31 23.33
C TYR A 50 -0.62 -0.34 21.84
N TYR A 51 0.63 -0.57 21.48
CA TYR A 51 1.11 -0.59 20.10
C TYR A 51 1.22 -2.00 19.50
N GLY A 52 0.89 -3.04 20.28
CA GLY A 52 1.07 -4.42 19.86
C GLY A 52 2.52 -4.91 19.92
N LEU A 53 3.38 -4.20 20.65
CA LEU A 53 4.78 -4.60 20.87
C LEU A 53 4.90 -5.53 22.09
N PRO A 54 5.84 -6.50 22.06
CA PRO A 54 6.11 -7.34 23.22
C PRO A 54 6.71 -6.51 24.35
N GLU A 55 6.21 -6.70 25.59
CA GLU A 55 6.62 -5.93 26.76
C GLU A 55 8.08 -6.17 27.14
N LYS A 56 8.57 -7.40 26.95
CA LYS A 56 9.91 -7.81 27.39
C LYS A 56 10.99 -7.67 26.33
N SER A 57 10.65 -7.27 25.13
CA SER A 57 11.60 -7.18 24.01
C SER A 57 11.76 -5.75 23.52
N GLU A 58 12.98 -5.30 23.37
CA GLU A 58 13.31 -4.00 22.78
C GLU A 58 13.32 -4.03 21.24
N LYS A 59 13.08 -5.21 20.65
CA LYS A 59 13.06 -5.37 19.20
C LYS A 59 11.89 -4.59 18.59
N LEU A 60 12.21 -3.79 17.58
CA LEU A 60 11.23 -3.04 16.80
C LEU A 60 10.89 -3.81 15.52
N PRO A 61 9.67 -3.63 14.97
CA PRO A 61 9.27 -4.29 13.74
C PRO A 61 10.05 -3.74 12.54
N GLU A 62 10.30 -4.62 11.58
CA GLU A 62 10.79 -4.23 10.28
C GLU A 62 9.61 -3.85 9.40
N LEU A 63 9.66 -2.66 8.80
CA LEU A 63 8.59 -2.12 7.95
C LEU A 63 9.00 -2.27 6.48
N ASN A 64 9.21 -3.49 6.03
CA ASN A 64 9.74 -3.77 4.70
C ASN A 64 8.67 -4.03 3.66
N SER A 65 7.49 -4.45 4.08
CA SER A 65 6.37 -4.69 3.19
C SER A 65 5.25 -3.67 3.38
N GLU A 66 4.46 -3.50 2.34
CA GLU A 66 3.25 -2.67 2.34
C GLU A 66 2.28 -3.10 3.45
N LYS A 67 2.06 -4.40 3.58
CA LYS A 67 1.16 -4.97 4.60
C LYS A 67 1.63 -4.64 6.02
N GLU A 68 2.92 -4.81 6.30
CA GLU A 68 3.52 -4.48 7.59
C GLU A 68 3.41 -2.99 7.89
N LEU A 69 3.66 -2.14 6.90
CA LEU A 69 3.57 -0.69 7.07
C LEU A 69 2.14 -0.25 7.39
N VAL A 70 1.14 -0.81 6.72
CA VAL A 70 -0.28 -0.53 6.99
C VAL A 70 -0.67 -0.99 8.40
N GLU A 71 -0.31 -2.21 8.78
CA GLU A 71 -0.62 -2.78 10.09
C GLU A 71 0.02 -1.96 11.22
N TRP A 72 1.32 -1.69 11.13
CA TRP A 72 2.04 -0.94 12.14
C TRP A 72 1.65 0.53 12.18
N GLY A 73 1.31 1.14 11.05
CA GLY A 73 0.77 2.49 11.02
C GLY A 73 -0.53 2.61 11.81
N HIS A 74 -1.45 1.70 11.62
CA HIS A 74 -2.68 1.65 12.42
C HIS A 74 -2.42 1.39 13.91
N ASN A 75 -1.54 0.44 14.21
CA ASN A 75 -1.19 0.09 15.58
C ASN A 75 -0.55 1.26 16.31
N VAL A 76 0.36 1.99 15.68
CA VAL A 76 1.03 3.15 16.27
C VAL A 76 0.05 4.28 16.54
N ILE A 77 -0.79 4.63 15.58
CA ILE A 77 -1.76 5.73 15.71
C ILE A 77 -2.79 5.41 16.79
N LYS A 78 -3.37 4.23 16.73
CA LYS A 78 -4.34 3.76 17.75
C LYS A 78 -3.71 3.66 19.12
N GLY A 79 -2.53 3.04 19.18
CA GLY A 79 -1.81 2.83 20.43
C GLY A 79 -1.45 4.13 21.14
N GLU A 80 -0.97 5.13 20.41
CA GLU A 80 -0.67 6.44 20.99
C GLU A 80 -1.91 7.15 21.49
N ASN A 81 -2.99 7.12 20.73
CA ASN A 81 -4.26 7.71 21.15
C ASN A 81 -4.77 7.05 22.46
N ASP A 82 -4.78 5.73 22.52
CA ASP A 82 -5.23 4.98 23.70
C ASP A 82 -4.32 5.24 24.91
N ARG A 83 -3.01 5.29 24.68
CA ARG A 83 -2.04 5.56 25.75
C ARG A 83 -2.19 6.97 26.32
N VAL A 84 -2.33 7.98 25.45
CA VAL A 84 -2.48 9.38 25.88
C VAL A 84 -3.77 9.59 26.69
N ILE A 85 -4.87 8.95 26.28
CA ILE A 85 -6.13 8.99 27.05
C ILE A 85 -5.94 8.45 28.47
N LYS A 86 -5.14 7.38 28.63
CA LYS A 86 -4.94 6.73 29.95
C LYS A 86 -3.80 7.33 30.75
N SER A 87 -2.69 7.73 30.13
CA SER A 87 -1.47 8.17 30.83
C SER A 87 -1.09 9.63 30.62
N GLY A 88 -1.74 10.34 29.71
CA GLY A 88 -1.71 11.80 29.64
C GLY A 88 -0.60 12.47 28.86
N ASN A 89 0.59 11.91 28.71
CA ASN A 89 1.73 12.59 28.09
C ASN A 89 2.02 12.07 26.68
N PRO A 90 1.69 12.83 25.61
CA PRO A 90 1.99 12.42 24.23
C PRO A 90 3.49 12.51 23.91
N ILE A 91 3.95 11.69 22.97
CA ILE A 91 5.27 11.84 22.38
C ILE A 91 5.27 13.08 21.48
N LEU A 92 6.27 13.97 21.70
CA LEU A 92 6.31 15.29 21.07
C LEU A 92 7.11 15.31 19.74
N SER A 93 8.06 14.40 19.58
CA SER A 93 8.92 14.41 18.38
C SER A 93 9.27 12.98 17.93
N PRO A 94 8.63 12.47 16.88
CA PRO A 94 7.57 13.11 16.09
C PRO A 94 6.20 13.07 16.80
N LYS A 95 5.39 14.10 16.60
CA LYS A 95 4.00 14.09 17.07
C LYS A 95 3.19 13.06 16.30
N ILE A 96 2.28 12.37 16.96
CA ILE A 96 1.42 11.39 16.30
C ILE A 96 0.59 11.99 15.17
N ALA A 97 0.21 13.26 15.27
CA ALA A 97 -0.51 13.96 14.22
C ALA A 97 0.31 14.05 12.92
N VAL A 98 1.62 14.27 13.01
CA VAL A 98 2.52 14.29 11.86
C VAL A 98 2.69 12.89 11.27
N VAL A 99 2.87 11.88 12.10
CA VAL A 99 2.93 10.47 11.68
C VAL A 99 1.66 10.08 10.92
N LYS A 100 0.51 10.49 11.44
CA LYS A 100 -0.79 10.24 10.81
C LYS A 100 -0.90 10.89 9.43
N VAL A 101 -0.46 12.14 9.27
CA VAL A 101 -0.49 12.82 7.97
C VAL A 101 0.28 12.02 6.90
N TYR A 102 1.52 11.63 7.18
CA TYR A 102 2.32 10.86 6.22
C TYR A 102 1.78 9.44 5.99
N PHE A 103 1.19 8.85 7.00
CA PHE A 103 0.54 7.55 6.88
C PHE A 103 -0.73 7.63 6.02
N ASP A 104 -1.56 8.65 6.22
CA ASP A 104 -2.77 8.88 5.42
C ASP A 104 -2.43 9.18 3.95
N GLU A 105 -1.39 9.96 3.68
CA GLU A 105 -0.88 10.18 2.31
C GLU A 105 -0.45 8.85 1.65
N PHE A 106 0.25 8.01 2.39
CA PHE A 106 0.64 6.69 1.90
C PHE A 106 -0.59 5.81 1.60
N LEU A 107 -1.57 5.77 2.50
CA LEU A 107 -2.82 5.00 2.29
C LEU A 107 -3.59 5.48 1.06
N GLU A 108 -3.66 6.79 0.84
CA GLU A 108 -4.30 7.37 -0.33
C GLU A 108 -3.62 6.91 -1.63
N LYS A 109 -2.29 7.00 -1.69
CA LYS A 109 -1.52 6.53 -2.86
C LYS A 109 -1.61 5.01 -3.04
N LEU A 110 -1.63 4.26 -1.96
CA LEU A 110 -1.83 2.81 -1.99
C LEU A 110 -3.19 2.44 -2.58
N ASN A 111 -4.25 3.07 -2.11
CA ASN A 111 -5.61 2.83 -2.61
C ASN A 111 -5.73 3.22 -4.08
N PHE A 112 -5.11 4.32 -4.49
CA PHE A 112 -5.07 4.74 -5.88
C PHE A 112 -4.36 3.70 -6.77
N GLN A 113 -3.21 3.20 -6.34
CA GLN A 113 -2.48 2.14 -7.05
C GLN A 113 -3.30 0.85 -7.17
N LYS A 114 -3.96 0.43 -6.10
CA LYS A 114 -4.84 -0.74 -6.12
C LYS A 114 -6.01 -0.56 -7.08
N MET A 115 -6.58 0.64 -7.13
CA MET A 115 -7.63 0.97 -8.09
C MET A 115 -7.13 0.87 -9.53
N LEU A 116 -5.95 1.43 -9.85
CA LEU A 116 -5.34 1.33 -11.18
C LEU A 116 -5.06 -0.12 -11.58
N GLN A 117 -4.53 -0.92 -10.66
CA GLN A 117 -4.31 -2.35 -10.88
C GLN A 117 -5.60 -3.10 -11.16
N SER A 118 -6.66 -2.81 -10.41
CA SER A 118 -7.99 -3.40 -10.61
C SER A 118 -8.55 -3.06 -11.99
N ILE A 119 -8.42 -1.82 -12.44
CA ILE A 119 -8.85 -1.38 -13.78
C ILE A 119 -8.03 -2.10 -14.85
N SER A 120 -6.72 -2.19 -14.69
CA SER A 120 -5.83 -2.87 -15.63
C SER A 120 -6.15 -4.37 -15.74
N VAL A 121 -6.37 -5.05 -14.63
CA VAL A 121 -6.77 -6.47 -14.60
C VAL A 121 -8.11 -6.69 -15.29
N ARG A 122 -9.11 -5.83 -15.05
CA ARG A 122 -10.42 -5.90 -15.72
C ARG A 122 -10.29 -5.69 -17.22
N ALA A 123 -9.49 -4.74 -17.67
CA ALA A 123 -9.21 -4.49 -19.09
C ALA A 123 -8.53 -5.69 -19.74
N ASN A 124 -7.52 -6.26 -19.10
CA ASN A 124 -6.82 -7.45 -19.59
C ASN A 124 -7.74 -8.68 -19.67
N ASN A 125 -8.60 -8.90 -18.66
CA ASN A 125 -9.58 -9.97 -18.68
C ASN A 125 -10.60 -9.80 -19.82
N LYS A 126 -11.05 -8.58 -20.06
CA LYS A 126 -11.95 -8.27 -21.18
C LYS A 126 -11.29 -8.53 -22.53
N ILE A 127 -10.04 -8.12 -22.72
CA ILE A 127 -9.26 -8.41 -23.93
C ILE A 127 -9.08 -9.92 -24.09
N SER A 128 -8.73 -10.64 -23.05
CA SER A 128 -8.57 -12.10 -23.06
C SER A 128 -9.87 -12.83 -23.41
N SER A 129 -11.03 -12.36 -22.95
CA SER A 129 -12.34 -12.95 -23.29
C SER A 129 -12.77 -12.69 -24.72
N LEU A 130 -12.33 -11.60 -25.36
CA LEU A 130 -12.60 -11.27 -26.75
C LEU A 130 -11.63 -11.92 -27.75
N ARG A 131 -10.43 -12.28 -27.30
CA ARG A 131 -9.37 -12.86 -28.14
C ARG A 131 -9.79 -14.13 -28.90
N PRO A 132 -10.45 -15.13 -28.30
CA PRO A 132 -10.89 -16.33 -29.03
C PRO A 132 -11.83 -16.02 -30.18
N GLU A 133 -12.72 -15.06 -30.05
CA GLU A 133 -13.63 -14.63 -31.12
C GLU A 133 -12.88 -13.96 -32.26
N CYS A 134 -11.94 -13.07 -31.96
CA CYS A 134 -11.09 -12.43 -32.96
C CYS A 134 -10.20 -13.45 -33.70
N ASP A 135 -9.60 -14.39 -32.99
CA ASP A 135 -8.76 -15.44 -33.58
C ASP A 135 -9.57 -16.37 -34.49
N ALA A 136 -10.78 -16.73 -34.10
CA ALA A 136 -11.69 -17.51 -34.94
C ALA A 136 -12.07 -16.78 -36.24
N LEU A 137 -12.36 -15.47 -36.19
CA LEU A 137 -12.65 -14.64 -37.36
C LEU A 137 -11.44 -14.51 -38.29
N VAL A 138 -10.25 -14.30 -37.75
CA VAL A 138 -9.01 -14.23 -38.54
C VAL A 138 -8.73 -15.56 -39.22
N THR A 139 -8.93 -16.68 -38.57
CA THR A 139 -8.75 -18.02 -39.14
C THR A 139 -9.73 -18.28 -40.29
N LEU A 140 -11.00 -17.88 -40.16
CA LEU A 140 -12.00 -17.99 -41.25
C LEU A 140 -11.63 -17.13 -42.42
N LEU A 141 -11.15 -15.91 -42.23
CA LEU A 141 -10.74 -14.99 -43.28
C LEU A 141 -9.45 -15.41 -43.98
N SER A 142 -8.53 -16.06 -43.27
CA SER A 142 -7.24 -16.51 -43.81
C SER A 142 -7.29 -17.86 -44.54
N ASN A 143 -8.37 -18.63 -44.38
CA ASN A 143 -8.53 -19.94 -44.99
C ASN A 143 -9.51 -19.85 -46.17
N PRO A 144 -9.03 -19.95 -47.44
CA PRO A 144 -9.86 -19.81 -48.64
C PRO A 144 -10.94 -20.88 -48.75
N LEU A 145 -10.68 -22.07 -48.27
CA LEU A 145 -11.63 -23.20 -48.34
C LEU A 145 -12.85 -22.95 -47.42
N ASN A 146 -12.63 -22.43 -46.23
CA ASN A 146 -13.72 -22.05 -45.32
C ASN A 146 -14.51 -20.85 -45.82
N TYR A 147 -13.84 -19.92 -46.49
CA TYR A 147 -14.49 -18.77 -47.10
C TYR A 147 -15.41 -19.20 -48.27
N GLN A 148 -14.96 -20.09 -49.15
CA GLN A 148 -15.76 -20.63 -50.23
C GLN A 148 -16.97 -21.43 -49.72
N ALA A 149 -16.82 -22.24 -48.69
CA ALA A 149 -17.93 -22.96 -48.09
C ALA A 149 -18.98 -22.01 -47.49
N ALA A 150 -18.56 -20.93 -46.86
CA ALA A 150 -19.45 -19.90 -46.33
C ALA A 150 -20.18 -19.09 -47.40
N CYS A 151 -19.58 -18.93 -48.61
CA CYS A 151 -20.21 -18.23 -49.73
C CYS A 151 -21.20 -19.09 -50.52
N ILE A 152 -21.13 -20.42 -50.47
CA ILE A 152 -22.00 -21.35 -51.19
C ILE A 152 -23.33 -21.62 -50.46
N GLU A 153 -23.36 -21.46 -49.16
CA GLU A 153 -24.57 -21.54 -48.32
C GLU A 153 -25.35 -20.23 -48.34
#